data_2c1f2d114cc3144a2831dc13a5ce9049
#
_entry.id   2c1f2d114cc3144a2831dc13a5ce9049
#
_cell.length_a   1.000
_cell.length_b   1.000
_cell.length_c   1.000
_cell.angle_alpha   90.00
_cell.angle_beta   90.00
_cell.angle_gamma   90.00
#
_symmetry.space_group_name_H-M   'P 1'
#
loop_
_entity.id
_entity.type
_entity.pdbx_description
1 polymer ?
#
loop_
_entity_poly.entity_id
_entity_poly.type
_entity_poly.pdbx_seq_one_letter_code
_entity_poly.pdbx_strand_id
1 'polypeptide(L)'
;MERIYLDHAATTPLLKEAFDAMYPYFSNQFGNANSQHGFGRDGASAVLEARQSVAKSLGAKPNEIYFTSGGTESDNWAIKGTAFALKDKGNHIITTKIEHSAIYTTCKQLEKFGFEVTYLDVDSDGFVSVDDLDKAIKDTTILVSIMYANNEIGTIEPIKELCQVAHNHGVLFHTDAVQATGAVRYDVKDLGVDMLSFSGHKFYGPKGIGGLYIRSGLKIEKLIIGGEQERTNRGGTTNVPAIVGMAKALEIALQDLDKNNEYVSSLRNRFVEKVSSQVDEIYFNGPKAKDYDKRLPNNASFSFRYIEGESILYSLDLAGVCASSGSACSSGSLEPSRTLLAIGVPVGTAHGTIRFTFGKSNTVEDVDYAVEQLVAIVARLRAMSPLYRPTANIKMVK
;
A
#
# COMPACT_ATOMS: atom_id res chain seq x y z
N MET A 1 2.13 -16.54 25.66
CA MET A 1 1.75 -17.01 24.33
C MET A 1 2.47 -16.11 23.32
N GLU A 2 3.09 -16.66 22.30
CA GLU A 2 3.70 -15.86 21.22
C GLU A 2 2.57 -15.18 20.45
N ARG A 3 2.74 -13.88 20.09
CA ARG A 3 1.71 -13.12 19.40
C ARG A 3 1.65 -13.51 17.93
N ILE A 4 0.46 -13.73 17.40
CA ILE A 4 0.21 -13.98 15.97
C ILE A 4 0.01 -12.62 15.29
N TYR A 5 0.91 -12.27 14.36
CA TYR A 5 0.86 -10.99 13.66
C TYR A 5 0.18 -11.13 12.30
N LEU A 6 -1.02 -10.58 12.17
CA LEU A 6 -1.85 -10.58 10.96
C LEU A 6 -2.12 -9.14 10.44
N ASP A 7 -1.11 -8.27 10.55
CA ASP A 7 -1.20 -6.86 10.11
C ASP A 7 -0.03 -6.44 9.20
N HIS A 8 0.37 -7.33 8.29
CA HIS A 8 1.50 -7.10 7.37
C HIS A 8 1.27 -5.95 6.38
N ALA A 9 0.02 -5.53 6.12
CA ALA A 9 -0.26 -4.34 5.33
C ALA A 9 0.08 -3.04 6.07
N ALA A 10 0.10 -3.02 7.41
CA ALA A 10 0.57 -1.86 8.17
C ALA A 10 2.08 -1.74 8.12
N THR A 11 2.80 -2.81 8.42
CA THR A 11 4.27 -2.90 8.32
C THR A 11 4.70 -4.37 8.37
N THR A 12 5.91 -4.65 7.90
CA THR A 12 6.50 -5.99 8.00
C THR A 12 7.73 -5.97 8.92
N PRO A 13 8.15 -7.13 9.50
CA PRO A 13 9.41 -7.23 10.20
C PRO A 13 10.58 -7.05 9.23
N LEU A 14 11.70 -6.53 9.72
CA LEU A 14 12.92 -6.40 8.92
C LEU A 14 13.53 -7.79 8.68
N LEU A 15 13.85 -8.11 7.43
CA LEU A 15 14.60 -9.33 7.08
C LEU A 15 15.98 -9.33 7.70
N LYS A 16 16.42 -10.50 8.17
CA LYS A 16 17.76 -10.67 8.72
C LYS A 16 18.84 -10.31 7.70
N GLU A 17 18.68 -10.75 6.46
CA GLU A 17 19.62 -10.48 5.37
C GLU A 17 19.68 -8.99 5.03
N ALA A 18 18.56 -8.27 5.14
CA ALA A 18 18.53 -6.82 4.99
C ALA A 18 19.23 -6.13 6.15
N PHE A 19 19.00 -6.58 7.39
CA PHE A 19 19.70 -6.08 8.58
C PHE A 19 21.20 -6.30 8.47
N ASP A 20 21.64 -7.50 8.13
CA ASP A 20 23.05 -7.84 7.99
C ASP A 20 23.73 -6.98 6.91
N ALA A 21 23.03 -6.70 5.80
CA ALA A 21 23.52 -5.80 4.75
C ALA A 21 23.63 -4.34 5.21
N MET A 22 22.75 -3.89 6.11
CA MET A 22 22.75 -2.53 6.67
C MET A 22 23.86 -2.33 7.70
N TYR A 23 24.14 -3.35 8.49
CA TYR A 23 24.94 -3.25 9.73
C TYR A 23 26.32 -2.59 9.53
N PRO A 24 27.12 -2.91 8.49
CA PRO A 24 28.43 -2.30 8.28
C PRO A 24 28.39 -0.77 8.16
N TYR A 25 27.31 -0.22 7.64
CA TYR A 25 27.16 1.22 7.38
C TYR A 25 26.77 2.04 8.61
N PHE A 26 26.49 1.39 9.74
CA PHE A 26 26.29 2.09 11.02
C PHE A 26 27.58 2.29 11.80
N SER A 27 28.60 1.45 11.59
CA SER A 27 29.81 1.44 12.43
C SER A 27 31.12 1.49 11.66
N ASN A 28 31.32 0.62 10.68
CA ASN A 28 32.63 0.44 10.03
C ASN A 28 32.74 1.27 8.73
N GLN A 29 31.62 1.45 8.00
CA GLN A 29 31.54 2.15 6.71
C GLN A 29 30.59 3.35 6.79
N PHE A 30 30.65 4.09 7.89
CA PHE A 30 29.69 5.15 8.25
C PHE A 30 29.88 6.46 7.49
N GLY A 31 30.77 6.51 6.50
CA GLY A 31 31.11 7.73 5.79
C GLY A 31 29.94 8.39 5.05
N ASN A 32 29.91 9.72 5.05
CA ASN A 32 28.93 10.47 4.26
C ASN A 32 29.22 10.25 2.77
N ALA A 33 28.24 9.73 2.02
CA ALA A 33 28.37 9.41 0.60
C ALA A 33 28.74 10.61 -0.30
N ASN A 34 28.64 11.85 0.19
CA ASN A 34 29.04 13.05 -0.54
C ASN A 34 30.50 13.49 -0.25
N SER A 35 31.20 12.83 0.69
CA SER A 35 32.58 13.16 1.01
C SER A 35 33.56 12.54 0.01
N GLN A 36 34.64 13.30 -0.31
CA GLN A 36 35.61 12.87 -1.33
C GLN A 36 36.67 11.85 -0.81
N HIS A 37 36.79 11.68 0.50
CA HIS A 37 37.72 10.72 1.10
C HIS A 37 37.22 9.27 1.03
N GLY A 38 38.06 8.28 1.38
CA GLY A 38 37.80 6.85 1.26
C GLY A 38 36.44 6.44 1.86
N PHE A 39 36.16 6.79 3.13
CA PHE A 39 34.88 6.47 3.76
C PHE A 39 33.66 7.01 2.98
N GLY A 40 33.79 8.20 2.39
CA GLY A 40 32.69 8.75 1.56
C GLY A 40 32.50 7.98 0.27
N ARG A 41 33.61 7.61 -0.40
CA ARG A 41 33.55 6.82 -1.64
C ARG A 41 32.92 5.44 -1.40
N ASP A 42 33.21 4.79 -0.28
CA ASP A 42 32.60 3.50 0.07
C ASP A 42 31.08 3.63 0.23
N GLY A 43 30.61 4.68 0.93
CA GLY A 43 29.18 4.98 1.03
C GLY A 43 28.54 5.31 -0.32
N ALA A 44 29.23 6.07 -1.17
CA ALA A 44 28.75 6.41 -2.52
C ALA A 44 28.62 5.17 -3.41
N SER A 45 29.59 4.25 -3.36
CA SER A 45 29.55 2.97 -4.09
C SER A 45 28.35 2.12 -3.65
N ALA A 46 28.17 1.97 -2.34
CA ALA A 46 27.04 1.22 -1.79
C ALA A 46 25.66 1.78 -2.24
N VAL A 47 25.52 3.11 -2.23
CA VAL A 47 24.29 3.76 -2.72
C VAL A 47 24.09 3.54 -4.22
N LEU A 48 25.16 3.58 -5.02
CA LEU A 48 25.10 3.33 -6.45
C LEU A 48 24.68 1.89 -6.75
N GLU A 49 25.29 0.93 -6.09
CA GLU A 49 24.97 -0.50 -6.22
C GLU A 49 23.52 -0.79 -5.81
N ALA A 50 23.08 -0.26 -4.67
CA ALA A 50 21.70 -0.37 -4.21
C ALA A 50 20.71 0.25 -5.22
N ARG A 51 21.04 1.41 -5.78
CA ARG A 51 20.22 2.07 -6.81
C ARG A 51 20.11 1.24 -8.09
N GLN A 52 21.22 0.61 -8.52
CA GLN A 52 21.23 -0.30 -9.65
C GLN A 52 20.35 -1.54 -9.40
N SER A 53 20.44 -2.12 -8.19
CA SER A 53 19.63 -3.26 -7.79
C SER A 53 18.12 -2.91 -7.78
N VAL A 54 17.74 -1.79 -7.17
CA VAL A 54 16.35 -1.31 -7.17
C VAL A 54 15.86 -1.04 -8.58
N ALA A 55 16.66 -0.34 -9.41
CA ALA A 55 16.30 -0.05 -10.78
C ALA A 55 16.07 -1.32 -11.60
N LYS A 56 16.98 -2.30 -11.49
CA LYS A 56 16.82 -3.61 -12.13
C LYS A 56 15.55 -4.32 -11.67
N SER A 57 15.24 -4.26 -10.38
CA SER A 57 14.06 -4.88 -9.79
C SER A 57 12.74 -4.31 -10.31
N LEU A 58 12.73 -3.04 -10.71
CA LEU A 58 11.55 -2.34 -11.21
C LEU A 58 11.50 -2.21 -12.75
N GLY A 59 12.51 -2.70 -13.49
CA GLY A 59 12.63 -2.49 -14.92
C GLY A 59 13.06 -1.07 -15.33
N ALA A 60 13.52 -0.27 -14.37
CA ALA A 60 13.94 1.12 -14.54
C ALA A 60 15.43 1.26 -14.86
N LYS A 61 15.85 2.49 -15.19
CA LYS A 61 17.27 2.88 -15.21
C LYS A 61 17.68 3.44 -13.84
N PRO A 62 18.97 3.32 -13.43
CA PRO A 62 19.42 3.86 -12.14
C PRO A 62 19.17 5.36 -11.95
N ASN A 63 19.24 6.15 -13.02
CA ASN A 63 18.97 7.59 -12.99
C ASN A 63 17.47 7.94 -12.86
N GLU A 64 16.58 6.98 -12.93
CA GLU A 64 15.13 7.15 -12.75
C GLU A 64 14.67 6.86 -11.32
N ILE A 65 15.54 6.33 -10.47
CA ILE A 65 15.25 6.03 -9.06
C ILE A 65 15.75 7.16 -8.17
N TYR A 66 14.90 7.64 -7.28
CA TYR A 66 15.19 8.62 -6.22
C TYR A 66 14.82 8.06 -4.87
N PHE A 67 15.73 8.12 -3.90
CA PHE A 67 15.47 7.66 -2.55
C PHE A 67 14.78 8.75 -1.71
N THR A 68 13.78 8.33 -0.96
CA THR A 68 12.95 9.18 -0.10
C THR A 68 12.87 8.57 1.30
N SER A 69 12.22 9.22 2.25
CA SER A 69 12.00 8.67 3.59
C SER A 69 10.87 7.62 3.67
N GLY A 70 10.13 7.40 2.59
CA GLY A 70 9.01 6.46 2.53
C GLY A 70 7.97 6.81 1.49
N GLY A 71 6.89 6.02 1.40
CA GLY A 71 5.82 6.21 0.42
C GLY A 71 5.18 7.59 0.51
N THR A 72 4.88 8.08 1.71
CA THR A 72 4.25 9.40 1.90
C THR A 72 5.08 10.54 1.31
N GLU A 73 6.41 10.53 1.46
CA GLU A 73 7.27 11.54 0.83
C GLU A 73 7.25 11.39 -0.69
N SER A 74 7.32 10.15 -1.20
CA SER A 74 7.29 9.86 -2.63
C SER A 74 6.00 10.35 -3.29
N ASP A 75 4.85 10.05 -2.69
CA ASP A 75 3.53 10.47 -3.17
C ASP A 75 3.39 12.00 -3.17
N ASN A 76 3.77 12.63 -2.05
CA ASN A 76 3.74 14.10 -1.97
C ASN A 76 4.64 14.73 -3.02
N TRP A 77 5.83 14.16 -3.26
CA TRP A 77 6.75 14.67 -4.25
C TRP A 77 6.21 14.49 -5.66
N ALA A 78 5.71 13.31 -6.00
CA ALA A 78 5.11 13.06 -7.31
C ALA A 78 3.96 14.03 -7.60
N ILE A 79 3.01 14.18 -6.66
CA ILE A 79 1.82 15.00 -6.87
C ILE A 79 2.14 16.49 -6.83
N LYS A 80 2.74 16.99 -5.74
CA LYS A 80 3.06 18.42 -5.61
C LYS A 80 4.10 18.87 -6.61
N GLY A 81 5.13 18.03 -6.80
CA GLY A 81 6.19 18.33 -7.76
C GLY A 81 5.64 18.47 -9.17
N THR A 82 4.74 17.61 -9.60
CA THR A 82 4.06 17.71 -10.90
C THR A 82 3.12 18.91 -10.97
N ALA A 83 2.28 19.08 -9.95
CA ALA A 83 1.31 20.17 -9.88
C ALA A 83 2.00 21.53 -10.05
N PHE A 84 3.06 21.80 -9.30
CA PHE A 84 3.76 23.09 -9.39
C PHE A 84 4.64 23.23 -10.64
N ALA A 85 5.19 22.14 -11.18
CA ALA A 85 5.96 22.18 -12.42
C ALA A 85 5.09 22.45 -13.66
N LEU A 86 3.83 22.03 -13.63
CA LEU A 86 2.91 22.11 -14.77
C LEU A 86 1.76 23.11 -14.58
N LYS A 87 1.78 23.94 -13.55
CA LYS A 87 0.72 24.91 -13.23
C LYS A 87 0.36 25.87 -14.37
N ASP A 88 1.32 26.15 -15.26
CA ASP A 88 1.09 27.01 -16.42
C ASP A 88 0.46 26.25 -17.61
N LYS A 89 0.43 24.91 -17.57
CA LYS A 89 -0.21 24.06 -18.58
C LYS A 89 -1.64 23.67 -18.19
N GLY A 90 -1.92 23.58 -16.89
CA GLY A 90 -3.23 23.22 -16.37
C GLY A 90 -3.23 23.13 -14.85
N ASN A 91 -4.40 22.96 -14.28
CA ASN A 91 -4.60 22.90 -12.85
C ASN A 91 -5.50 21.73 -12.39
N HIS A 92 -5.82 20.79 -13.29
CA HIS A 92 -6.69 19.68 -12.96
C HIS A 92 -5.90 18.39 -12.69
N ILE A 93 -6.22 17.70 -11.60
CA ILE A 93 -5.65 16.43 -11.16
C ILE A 93 -6.78 15.42 -10.99
N ILE A 94 -6.58 14.20 -11.45
CA ILE A 94 -7.52 13.10 -11.26
C ILE A 94 -6.89 12.08 -10.30
N THR A 95 -7.66 11.65 -9.32
CA THR A 95 -7.31 10.59 -8.38
C THR A 95 -8.55 9.76 -8.01
N THR A 96 -8.48 8.87 -7.02
CA THR A 96 -9.60 8.02 -6.65
C THR A 96 -10.10 8.25 -5.22
N LYS A 97 -11.31 7.80 -4.90
CA LYS A 97 -11.85 7.87 -3.53
C LYS A 97 -11.19 6.86 -2.59
N ILE A 98 -10.49 5.85 -3.11
CA ILE A 98 -9.88 4.77 -2.33
C ILE A 98 -8.39 4.94 -2.06
N GLU A 99 -7.82 6.08 -2.40
CA GLU A 99 -6.39 6.38 -2.22
C GLU A 99 -5.94 6.37 -0.75
N HIS A 100 -4.67 6.06 -0.56
CA HIS A 100 -4.01 6.27 0.73
C HIS A 100 -4.06 7.75 1.14
N SER A 101 -4.07 8.02 2.44
CA SER A 101 -4.13 9.39 2.97
C SER A 101 -3.01 10.29 2.45
N ALA A 102 -1.83 9.74 2.11
CA ALA A 102 -0.73 10.49 1.53
C ALA A 102 -1.10 11.14 0.18
N ILE A 103 -1.94 10.49 -0.63
CA ILE A 103 -2.46 11.03 -1.89
C ILE A 103 -3.66 11.94 -1.62
N TYR A 104 -4.70 11.39 -0.93
CA TYR A 104 -5.95 12.07 -0.73
C TYR A 104 -5.79 13.43 -0.03
N THR A 105 -5.05 13.48 1.09
CA THR A 105 -4.87 14.73 1.83
C THR A 105 -3.95 15.71 1.10
N THR A 106 -3.01 15.21 0.29
CA THR A 106 -2.19 16.05 -0.58
C THR A 106 -3.03 16.72 -1.66
N CYS A 107 -3.94 15.97 -2.31
CA CYS A 107 -4.89 16.54 -3.26
C CYS A 107 -5.81 17.58 -2.60
N LYS A 108 -6.36 17.26 -1.41
CA LYS A 108 -7.13 18.24 -0.62
C LYS A 108 -6.35 19.50 -0.23
N GLN A 109 -5.05 19.40 -0.05
CA GLN A 109 -4.21 20.57 0.16
C GLN A 109 -4.05 21.38 -1.13
N LEU A 110 -3.86 20.73 -2.27
CA LEU A 110 -3.69 21.41 -3.57
C LEU A 110 -4.96 22.17 -4.00
N GLU A 111 -6.17 21.67 -3.64
CA GLU A 111 -7.42 22.43 -3.83
C GLU A 111 -7.35 23.84 -3.21
N LYS A 112 -6.68 23.99 -2.04
CA LYS A 112 -6.48 25.29 -1.38
C LYS A 112 -5.50 26.20 -2.11
N PHE A 113 -4.69 25.63 -3.01
CA PHE A 113 -3.76 26.37 -3.88
C PHE A 113 -4.33 26.62 -5.28
N GLY A 114 -5.62 26.37 -5.51
CA GLY A 114 -6.32 26.66 -6.76
C GLY A 114 -6.28 25.52 -7.80
N PHE A 115 -5.85 24.34 -7.42
CA PHE A 115 -5.99 23.15 -8.26
C PHE A 115 -7.39 22.58 -8.17
N GLU A 116 -7.90 22.06 -9.26
CA GLU A 116 -9.13 21.29 -9.33
C GLU A 116 -8.79 19.81 -9.19
N VAL A 117 -9.54 19.07 -8.37
CA VAL A 117 -9.31 17.62 -8.19
C VAL A 117 -10.59 16.84 -8.43
N THR A 118 -10.53 15.88 -9.36
CA THR A 118 -11.59 14.88 -9.54
C THR A 118 -11.22 13.60 -8.79
N TYR A 119 -12.13 13.13 -7.94
CA TYR A 119 -12.01 11.87 -7.20
C TYR A 119 -12.92 10.85 -7.86
N LEU A 120 -12.37 9.95 -8.66
CA LEU A 120 -13.12 8.90 -9.35
C LEU A 120 -13.79 7.96 -8.37
N ASP A 121 -14.99 7.54 -8.72
CA ASP A 121 -15.67 6.44 -8.07
C ASP A 121 -15.04 5.10 -8.45
N VAL A 122 -15.34 4.08 -7.68
CA VAL A 122 -14.95 2.69 -7.93
C VAL A 122 -16.18 1.79 -7.87
N ASP A 123 -16.08 0.59 -8.42
CA ASP A 123 -17.13 -0.42 -8.29
C ASP A 123 -17.13 -1.08 -6.88
N SER A 124 -18.02 -2.04 -6.67
CA SER A 124 -18.15 -2.76 -5.39
C SER A 124 -16.94 -3.61 -5.01
N ASP A 125 -16.09 -3.93 -5.97
CA ASP A 125 -14.83 -4.64 -5.76
C ASP A 125 -13.63 -3.68 -5.62
N GLY A 126 -13.86 -2.38 -5.83
CA GLY A 126 -12.89 -1.31 -5.68
C GLY A 126 -12.12 -0.99 -6.95
N PHE A 127 -12.57 -1.41 -8.15
CA PHE A 127 -11.91 -1.09 -9.41
C PHE A 127 -12.34 0.25 -9.96
N VAL A 128 -11.36 0.98 -10.49
CA VAL A 128 -11.59 2.20 -11.29
C VAL A 128 -12.04 1.81 -12.70
N SER A 129 -13.08 2.48 -13.19
CA SER A 129 -13.52 2.32 -14.57
C SER A 129 -12.59 3.08 -15.53
N VAL A 130 -12.08 2.37 -16.54
CA VAL A 130 -11.28 2.96 -17.64
C VAL A 130 -12.08 4.02 -18.40
N ASP A 131 -13.36 3.74 -18.66
CA ASP A 131 -14.26 4.67 -19.34
C ASP A 131 -14.56 5.94 -18.52
N ASP A 132 -14.64 5.81 -17.18
CA ASP A 132 -14.91 6.95 -16.32
C ASP A 132 -13.65 7.82 -16.18
N LEU A 133 -12.45 7.24 -16.19
CA LEU A 133 -11.21 7.99 -16.29
C LEU A 133 -11.16 8.78 -17.61
N ASP A 134 -11.45 8.15 -18.75
CA ASP A 134 -11.43 8.80 -20.06
C ASP A 134 -12.35 10.03 -20.10
N LYS A 135 -13.58 9.88 -19.60
CA LYS A 135 -14.57 10.98 -19.50
C LYS A 135 -14.19 12.08 -18.53
N ALA A 136 -13.39 11.78 -17.50
CA ALA A 136 -13.00 12.74 -16.49
C ALA A 136 -11.83 13.63 -16.91
N ILE A 137 -11.05 13.24 -17.92
CA ILE A 137 -9.92 14.01 -18.43
C ILE A 137 -10.42 15.27 -19.13
N LYS A 138 -9.81 16.41 -18.81
CA LYS A 138 -10.07 17.75 -19.36
C LYS A 138 -8.81 18.29 -20.03
N ASP A 139 -8.94 19.33 -20.85
CA ASP A 139 -7.80 20.02 -21.45
C ASP A 139 -6.83 20.60 -20.40
N THR A 140 -7.33 20.87 -19.19
CA THR A 140 -6.53 21.37 -18.05
C THR A 140 -5.95 20.26 -17.17
N THR A 141 -6.19 18.98 -17.50
CA THR A 141 -5.66 17.84 -16.71
C THR A 141 -4.16 17.69 -16.92
N ILE A 142 -3.40 17.69 -15.84
CA ILE A 142 -1.93 17.59 -15.86
C ILE A 142 -1.41 16.29 -15.26
N LEU A 143 -2.22 15.62 -14.41
CA LEU A 143 -1.82 14.40 -13.71
C LEU A 143 -3.03 13.52 -13.41
N VAL A 144 -2.86 12.23 -13.66
CA VAL A 144 -3.68 11.15 -13.10
C VAL A 144 -2.84 10.43 -12.05
N SER A 145 -3.38 10.23 -10.85
CA SER A 145 -2.72 9.49 -9.77
C SER A 145 -3.67 8.44 -9.21
N ILE A 146 -3.41 7.17 -9.49
CA ILE A 146 -4.22 6.03 -9.07
C ILE A 146 -3.32 4.99 -8.41
N MET A 147 -3.68 4.53 -7.20
CA MET A 147 -2.91 3.52 -6.49
C MET A 147 -2.89 2.19 -7.25
N TYR A 148 -1.77 1.47 -7.19
CA TYR A 148 -1.64 0.18 -7.85
C TYR A 148 -2.42 -0.93 -7.12
N ALA A 149 -2.35 -0.92 -5.79
CA ALA A 149 -3.08 -1.89 -4.99
C ALA A 149 -3.58 -1.26 -3.68
N ASN A 150 -4.83 -1.54 -3.35
CA ASN A 150 -5.46 -0.95 -2.17
C ASN A 150 -5.05 -1.71 -0.89
N ASN A 151 -4.61 -0.98 0.11
CA ASN A 151 -4.13 -1.50 1.38
C ASN A 151 -5.24 -2.02 2.31
N GLU A 152 -6.51 -1.63 2.09
CA GLU A 152 -7.63 -2.01 2.94
C GLU A 152 -8.35 -3.26 2.42
N ILE A 153 -8.72 -3.25 1.14
CA ILE A 153 -9.54 -4.30 0.51
C ILE A 153 -8.75 -5.21 -0.44
N GLY A 154 -7.49 -4.87 -0.72
CA GLY A 154 -6.57 -5.70 -1.50
C GLY A 154 -6.73 -5.63 -3.02
N THR A 155 -7.62 -4.80 -3.56
CA THR A 155 -7.85 -4.64 -5.01
C THR A 155 -6.58 -4.21 -5.72
N ILE A 156 -6.26 -4.85 -6.85
CA ILE A 156 -5.13 -4.52 -7.74
C ILE A 156 -5.70 -3.86 -8.98
N GLU A 157 -5.40 -2.57 -9.19
CA GLU A 157 -5.94 -1.78 -10.29
C GLU A 157 -5.28 -2.13 -11.64
N PRO A 158 -6.01 -2.00 -12.76
CA PRO A 158 -5.50 -2.22 -14.11
C PRO A 158 -4.65 -1.01 -14.57
N ILE A 159 -3.49 -0.81 -13.93
CA ILE A 159 -2.65 0.39 -14.10
C ILE A 159 -2.22 0.60 -15.55
N LYS A 160 -1.92 -0.47 -16.28
CA LYS A 160 -1.46 -0.37 -17.67
C LYS A 160 -2.53 0.26 -18.57
N GLU A 161 -3.75 -0.20 -18.46
CA GLU A 161 -4.90 0.29 -19.21
C GLU A 161 -5.23 1.74 -18.82
N LEU A 162 -5.27 2.05 -17.54
CA LEU A 162 -5.52 3.39 -17.02
C LEU A 162 -4.43 4.38 -17.46
N CYS A 163 -3.16 3.95 -17.41
CA CYS A 163 -2.03 4.75 -17.87
C CYS A 163 -2.13 5.04 -19.37
N GLN A 164 -2.50 4.05 -20.18
CA GLN A 164 -2.68 4.23 -21.62
C GLN A 164 -3.75 5.27 -21.94
N VAL A 165 -4.86 5.29 -21.20
CA VAL A 165 -5.91 6.32 -21.36
C VAL A 165 -5.33 7.71 -21.07
N ALA A 166 -4.66 7.89 -19.93
CA ALA A 166 -4.05 9.19 -19.60
C ALA A 166 -3.07 9.66 -20.69
N HIS A 167 -2.23 8.76 -21.20
CA HIS A 167 -1.26 9.07 -22.26
C HIS A 167 -1.92 9.39 -23.61
N ASN A 168 -3.06 8.80 -23.94
CA ASN A 168 -3.81 9.15 -25.16
C ASN A 168 -4.24 10.62 -25.17
N HIS A 169 -4.40 11.22 -23.98
CA HIS A 169 -4.70 12.64 -23.77
C HIS A 169 -3.46 13.50 -23.49
N GLY A 170 -2.25 12.92 -23.48
CA GLY A 170 -1.00 13.62 -23.17
C GLY A 170 -0.84 13.98 -21.69
N VAL A 171 -1.57 13.32 -20.80
CA VAL A 171 -1.57 13.53 -19.35
C VAL A 171 -0.59 12.57 -18.66
N LEU A 172 0.15 13.07 -17.66
CA LEU A 172 1.08 12.26 -16.88
C LEU A 172 0.35 11.29 -15.93
N PHE A 173 0.97 10.13 -15.70
CA PHE A 173 0.43 9.09 -14.82
C PHE A 173 1.39 8.75 -13.67
N HIS A 174 0.88 8.87 -12.44
CA HIS A 174 1.53 8.41 -11.21
C HIS A 174 0.77 7.23 -10.61
N THR A 175 1.49 6.28 -10.02
CA THR A 175 0.87 5.22 -9.23
C THR A 175 1.55 5.08 -7.85
N ASP A 176 0.74 5.03 -6.78
CA ASP A 176 1.19 4.55 -5.47
C ASP A 176 1.27 3.03 -5.50
N ALA A 177 2.48 2.49 -5.66
CA ALA A 177 2.75 1.06 -5.66
C ALA A 177 3.26 0.53 -4.31
N VAL A 178 3.06 1.27 -3.23
CA VAL A 178 3.57 0.91 -1.89
C VAL A 178 3.10 -0.48 -1.45
N GLN A 179 1.86 -0.86 -1.74
CA GLN A 179 1.35 -2.20 -1.42
C GLN A 179 1.64 -3.24 -2.51
N ALA A 180 1.90 -2.81 -3.74
CA ALA A 180 2.17 -3.72 -4.86
C ALA A 180 3.65 -4.14 -4.93
N THR A 181 4.58 -3.23 -4.58
CA THR A 181 6.02 -3.50 -4.65
C THR A 181 6.40 -4.64 -3.70
N GLY A 182 7.01 -5.71 -4.27
CA GLY A 182 7.36 -6.92 -3.53
C GLY A 182 6.21 -7.92 -3.32
N ALA A 183 4.98 -7.59 -3.79
CA ALA A 183 3.80 -8.47 -3.76
C ALA A 183 3.22 -8.75 -5.16
N VAL A 184 3.38 -7.82 -6.10
CA VAL A 184 2.95 -7.94 -7.49
C VAL A 184 4.17 -7.85 -8.40
N ARG A 185 4.25 -8.70 -9.43
CA ARG A 185 5.30 -8.61 -10.44
C ARG A 185 4.92 -7.57 -11.48
N TYR A 186 5.79 -6.60 -11.69
CA TYR A 186 5.62 -5.57 -12.73
C TYR A 186 6.96 -5.04 -13.24
N ASP A 187 6.91 -4.37 -14.38
CA ASP A 187 7.99 -3.59 -14.97
C ASP A 187 7.44 -2.20 -15.30
N VAL A 188 8.10 -1.14 -14.83
CA VAL A 188 7.60 0.23 -15.02
C VAL A 188 7.49 0.66 -16.47
N LYS A 189 8.29 0.06 -17.36
CA LYS A 189 8.21 0.33 -18.82
C LYS A 189 7.02 -0.38 -19.45
N ASP A 190 6.71 -1.60 -19.01
CA ASP A 190 5.53 -2.32 -19.48
C ASP A 190 4.24 -1.68 -18.98
N LEU A 191 4.22 -1.19 -17.74
CA LEU A 191 3.11 -0.39 -17.20
C LEU A 191 2.95 0.95 -17.93
N GLY A 192 4.04 1.52 -18.40
CA GLY A 192 4.07 2.83 -19.06
C GLY A 192 4.06 4.03 -18.12
N VAL A 193 4.02 3.84 -16.80
CA VAL A 193 3.86 4.90 -15.82
C VAL A 193 5.00 5.94 -15.87
N ASP A 194 4.68 7.20 -15.59
CA ASP A 194 5.64 8.29 -15.53
C ASP A 194 6.33 8.39 -14.18
N MET A 195 5.60 8.06 -13.11
CA MET A 195 6.08 8.05 -11.74
C MET A 195 5.47 6.89 -10.96
N LEU A 196 6.26 6.34 -10.01
CA LEU A 196 5.80 5.24 -9.16
C LEU A 196 6.44 5.36 -7.77
N SER A 197 5.59 5.37 -6.73
CA SER A 197 6.00 5.42 -5.33
C SER A 197 6.10 4.02 -4.70
N PHE A 198 7.15 3.79 -3.87
CA PHE A 198 7.30 2.55 -3.11
C PHE A 198 7.94 2.79 -1.74
N SER A 199 7.81 1.83 -0.80
CA SER A 199 8.27 1.97 0.58
C SER A 199 8.87 0.67 1.12
N GLY A 200 10.10 0.74 1.65
CA GLY A 200 10.87 -0.43 2.05
C GLY A 200 10.18 -1.33 3.08
N HIS A 201 9.50 -0.76 4.05
CA HIS A 201 8.89 -1.52 5.14
C HIS A 201 7.68 -2.36 4.75
N LYS A 202 7.21 -2.29 3.51
CA LYS A 202 6.09 -3.13 3.01
C LYS A 202 6.56 -4.47 2.42
N PHE A 203 7.84 -4.56 2.08
CA PHE A 203 8.46 -5.77 1.56
C PHE A 203 9.66 -6.23 2.40
N TYR A 204 9.51 -6.15 3.73
CA TYR A 204 10.48 -6.63 4.73
C TYR A 204 11.82 -5.85 4.74
N GLY A 205 11.83 -4.64 4.20
CA GLY A 205 12.92 -3.69 4.33
C GLY A 205 12.77 -2.80 5.58
N PRO A 206 13.76 -1.90 5.81
CA PRO A 206 13.71 -1.00 6.95
C PRO A 206 12.62 0.06 6.81
N LYS A 207 12.11 0.53 7.96
CA LYS A 207 11.27 1.72 8.06
C LYS A 207 12.11 2.97 7.78
N GLY A 208 11.47 4.06 7.38
CA GLY A 208 12.16 5.34 7.17
C GLY A 208 12.93 5.44 5.85
N ILE A 209 12.64 4.56 4.90
CA ILE A 209 13.17 4.59 3.53
C ILE A 209 12.10 4.17 2.53
N GLY A 210 12.09 4.83 1.39
CA GLY A 210 11.29 4.50 0.22
C GLY A 210 11.96 5.02 -1.04
N GLY A 211 11.21 5.07 -2.12
CA GLY A 211 11.71 5.60 -3.36
C GLY A 211 10.59 6.08 -4.27
N LEU A 212 10.99 6.95 -5.19
CA LEU A 212 10.18 7.45 -6.28
C LEU A 212 10.90 7.13 -7.60
N TYR A 213 10.24 6.36 -8.45
CA TYR A 213 10.60 6.26 -9.85
C TYR A 213 10.07 7.48 -10.58
N ILE A 214 10.92 8.13 -11.37
CA ILE A 214 10.57 9.22 -12.28
C ILE A 214 11.16 8.89 -13.64
N ARG A 215 10.31 8.78 -14.66
CA ARG A 215 10.71 8.46 -16.03
C ARG A 215 11.73 9.50 -16.56
N SER A 216 12.76 9.01 -17.23
CA SER A 216 13.81 9.88 -17.82
C SER A 216 13.21 10.97 -18.69
N GLY A 217 13.68 12.20 -18.49
CA GLY A 217 13.23 13.39 -19.22
C GLY A 217 12.04 14.12 -18.56
N LEU A 218 11.33 13.51 -17.63
CA LEU A 218 10.31 14.20 -16.85
C LEU A 218 10.98 15.10 -15.79
N LYS A 219 10.49 16.33 -15.68
CA LYS A 219 10.94 17.30 -14.67
C LYS A 219 9.75 17.67 -13.79
N ILE A 220 9.92 17.48 -12.49
CA ILE A 220 8.97 17.91 -11.46
C ILE A 220 9.67 18.83 -10.45
N GLU A 221 8.93 19.66 -9.75
CA GLU A 221 9.50 20.52 -8.70
C GLU A 221 10.00 19.71 -7.51
N LYS A 222 11.06 20.20 -6.87
CA LYS A 222 11.66 19.55 -5.70
C LYS A 222 10.75 19.71 -4.48
N LEU A 223 10.53 18.62 -3.74
CA LEU A 223 9.76 18.69 -2.50
C LEU A 223 10.65 19.07 -1.32
N ILE A 224 11.80 18.41 -1.17
CA ILE A 224 12.76 18.68 -0.10
C ILE A 224 13.97 19.42 -0.68
N ILE A 225 14.04 20.70 -0.40
CA ILE A 225 15.08 21.61 -0.88
C ILE A 225 16.24 21.57 0.13
N GLY A 226 17.50 21.51 -0.37
CA GLY A 226 18.70 21.44 0.47
C GLY A 226 19.96 21.28 -0.34
N GLY A 227 20.86 20.40 0.12
CA GLY A 227 22.11 20.10 -0.59
C GLY A 227 21.89 19.30 -1.87
N GLU A 228 23.00 18.90 -2.50
CA GLU A 228 23.02 18.32 -3.85
C GLU A 228 22.75 16.80 -3.90
N GLN A 229 22.20 16.23 -2.80
CA GLN A 229 21.87 14.81 -2.76
C GLN A 229 20.81 14.46 -3.83
N GLU A 230 20.70 13.18 -4.12
CA GLU A 230 19.78 12.65 -5.15
C GLU A 230 19.88 13.46 -6.46
N ARG A 231 21.11 13.74 -6.90
CA ARG A 231 21.39 14.50 -8.15
C ARG A 231 20.72 15.88 -8.13
N THR A 232 20.83 16.57 -7.00
CA THR A 232 20.24 17.89 -6.70
C THR A 232 18.70 17.91 -6.54
N ASN A 233 18.01 16.78 -6.66
CA ASN A 233 16.54 16.76 -6.67
C ASN A 233 15.91 16.54 -5.29
N ARG A 234 16.68 16.03 -4.31
CA ARG A 234 16.17 15.81 -2.94
C ARG A 234 17.30 16.04 -1.95
N GLY A 235 17.20 17.08 -1.13
CA GLY A 235 18.19 17.42 -0.11
C GLY A 235 18.17 16.50 1.11
N GLY A 236 19.22 16.57 1.93
CA GLY A 236 19.39 15.82 3.16
C GLY A 236 20.41 14.68 3.05
N THR A 237 21.16 14.46 4.15
CA THR A 237 22.21 13.44 4.20
C THR A 237 21.69 12.07 3.80
N THR A 238 22.41 11.41 2.91
CA THR A 238 22.03 10.11 2.36
C THR A 238 22.04 9.03 3.46
N ASN A 239 20.92 8.34 3.63
CA ASN A 239 20.78 7.24 4.60
C ASN A 239 21.29 5.93 3.97
N VAL A 240 22.62 5.80 3.89
CA VAL A 240 23.28 4.65 3.25
C VAL A 240 22.76 3.30 3.78
N PRO A 241 22.74 3.07 5.12
CA PRO A 241 22.30 1.77 5.63
C PRO A 241 20.87 1.43 5.22
N ALA A 242 19.93 2.36 5.33
CA ALA A 242 18.54 2.08 4.98
C ALA A 242 18.34 1.84 3.48
N ILE A 243 19.09 2.54 2.62
CA ILE A 243 19.07 2.33 1.15
C ILE A 243 19.55 0.92 0.82
N VAL A 244 20.68 0.49 1.40
CA VAL A 244 21.25 -0.85 1.18
C VAL A 244 20.27 -1.93 1.67
N GLY A 245 19.73 -1.77 2.88
CA GLY A 245 18.76 -2.72 3.43
C GLY A 245 17.48 -2.83 2.61
N MET A 246 16.95 -1.69 2.12
CA MET A 246 15.77 -1.69 1.25
C MET A 246 16.04 -2.39 -0.09
N ALA A 247 17.18 -2.12 -0.72
CA ALA A 247 17.57 -2.76 -1.97
C ALA A 247 17.69 -4.29 -1.81
N LYS A 248 18.32 -4.74 -0.71
CA LYS A 248 18.47 -6.18 -0.40
C LYS A 248 17.11 -6.84 -0.14
N ALA A 249 16.23 -6.17 0.61
CA ALA A 249 14.89 -6.69 0.87
C ALA A 249 14.06 -6.83 -0.42
N LEU A 250 14.13 -5.84 -1.33
CA LEU A 250 13.42 -5.88 -2.61
C LEU A 250 13.93 -7.00 -3.51
N GLU A 251 15.25 -7.18 -3.61
CA GLU A 251 15.88 -8.27 -4.34
C GLU A 251 15.33 -9.63 -3.91
N ILE A 252 15.33 -9.89 -2.59
CA ILE A 252 14.84 -11.15 -2.00
C ILE A 252 13.33 -11.31 -2.22
N ALA A 253 12.55 -10.23 -2.02
CA ALA A 253 11.10 -10.28 -2.21
C ALA A 253 10.71 -10.70 -3.63
N LEU A 254 11.44 -10.20 -4.65
CA LEU A 254 11.17 -10.52 -6.05
C LEU A 254 11.74 -11.87 -6.49
N GLN A 255 12.84 -12.31 -5.89
CA GLN A 255 13.43 -13.62 -6.16
C GLN A 255 12.45 -14.75 -5.78
N ASP A 256 11.81 -14.64 -4.63
CA ASP A 256 10.90 -15.65 -4.07
C ASP A 256 9.42 -15.30 -4.26
N LEU A 257 9.11 -14.31 -5.12
CA LEU A 257 7.78 -13.70 -5.21
C LEU A 257 6.66 -14.74 -5.42
N ASP A 258 6.79 -15.58 -6.43
CA ASP A 258 5.73 -16.52 -6.82
C ASP A 258 5.49 -17.56 -5.72
N LYS A 259 6.57 -18.10 -5.14
CA LYS A 259 6.53 -19.05 -4.03
C LYS A 259 5.90 -18.43 -2.78
N ASN A 260 6.30 -17.22 -2.44
CA ASN A 260 5.75 -16.51 -1.27
C ASN A 260 4.27 -16.17 -1.48
N ASN A 261 3.90 -15.73 -2.68
CA ASN A 261 2.52 -15.40 -3.01
C ASN A 261 1.62 -16.63 -3.00
N GLU A 262 2.07 -17.76 -3.51
CA GLU A 262 1.34 -19.04 -3.44
C GLU A 262 1.08 -19.44 -1.97
N TYR A 263 2.14 -19.42 -1.16
CA TYR A 263 2.04 -19.75 0.27
C TYR A 263 1.10 -18.81 1.03
N VAL A 264 1.34 -17.51 0.92
CA VAL A 264 0.55 -16.49 1.64
C VAL A 264 -0.91 -16.47 1.19
N SER A 265 -1.17 -16.66 -0.12
CA SER A 265 -2.54 -16.79 -0.64
C SER A 265 -3.23 -18.03 -0.09
N SER A 266 -2.51 -19.14 0.09
CA SER A 266 -3.09 -20.36 0.67
C SER A 266 -3.57 -20.12 2.11
N LEU A 267 -2.79 -19.41 2.92
CA LEU A 267 -3.15 -19.01 4.27
C LEU A 267 -4.37 -18.09 4.29
N ARG A 268 -4.35 -17.04 3.45
CA ARG A 268 -5.46 -16.11 3.27
C ARG A 268 -6.74 -16.84 2.84
N ASN A 269 -6.67 -17.71 1.84
CA ASN A 269 -7.84 -18.45 1.34
C ASN A 269 -8.43 -19.36 2.40
N ARG A 270 -7.57 -20.07 3.15
CA ARG A 270 -8.00 -20.89 4.30
C ARG A 270 -8.74 -20.05 5.33
N PHE A 271 -8.22 -18.89 5.69
CA PHE A 271 -8.85 -17.96 6.63
C PHE A 271 -10.22 -17.51 6.11
N VAL A 272 -10.29 -17.04 4.85
CA VAL A 272 -11.52 -16.56 4.22
C VAL A 272 -12.59 -17.65 4.18
N GLU A 273 -12.24 -18.86 3.76
CA GLU A 273 -13.16 -20.00 3.68
C GLU A 273 -13.73 -20.35 5.06
N LYS A 274 -12.85 -20.47 6.07
CA LYS A 274 -13.27 -20.82 7.43
C LYS A 274 -14.13 -19.74 8.08
N VAL A 275 -13.78 -18.46 7.94
CA VAL A 275 -14.60 -17.35 8.48
C VAL A 275 -15.95 -17.30 7.78
N SER A 276 -15.97 -17.39 6.45
CA SER A 276 -17.22 -17.31 5.68
C SER A 276 -18.16 -18.49 5.93
N SER A 277 -17.64 -19.66 6.32
CA SER A 277 -18.48 -20.84 6.64
C SER A 277 -19.00 -20.87 8.07
N GLN A 278 -18.42 -20.08 8.99
CA GLN A 278 -18.73 -20.14 10.43
C GLN A 278 -19.37 -18.86 10.98
N VAL A 279 -19.28 -17.74 10.23
CA VAL A 279 -19.81 -16.46 10.69
C VAL A 279 -20.79 -15.92 9.66
N ASP A 280 -22.05 -15.78 10.08
CA ASP A 280 -23.10 -15.16 9.27
C ASP A 280 -23.02 -13.63 9.32
N GLU A 281 -23.82 -12.94 8.48
CA GLU A 281 -23.97 -11.49 8.51
C GLU A 281 -22.63 -10.75 8.40
N ILE A 282 -21.81 -11.17 7.43
CA ILE A 282 -20.51 -10.56 7.08
C ILE A 282 -20.44 -10.17 5.62
N TYR A 283 -19.61 -9.20 5.30
CA TYR A 283 -19.19 -8.88 3.95
C TYR A 283 -17.70 -9.14 3.81
N PHE A 284 -17.30 -9.84 2.76
CA PHE A 284 -15.92 -9.92 2.33
C PHE A 284 -15.65 -8.80 1.33
N ASN A 285 -14.85 -7.82 1.72
CA ASN A 285 -14.64 -6.58 0.97
C ASN A 285 -13.62 -6.77 -0.15
N GLY A 286 -13.88 -6.15 -1.31
CA GLY A 286 -13.02 -6.20 -2.50
C GLY A 286 -13.16 -7.51 -3.29
N PRO A 287 -12.28 -7.75 -4.30
CA PRO A 287 -12.37 -8.87 -5.22
C PRO A 287 -12.37 -10.23 -4.52
N LYS A 288 -12.92 -11.27 -5.16
CA LYS A 288 -12.96 -12.63 -4.61
C LYS A 288 -11.54 -13.14 -4.28
N ALA A 289 -11.43 -13.91 -3.21
CA ALA A 289 -10.14 -14.41 -2.75
C ALA A 289 -9.38 -15.26 -3.79
N LYS A 290 -10.07 -15.89 -4.72
CA LYS A 290 -9.48 -16.73 -5.78
C LYS A 290 -9.08 -15.95 -7.04
N ASP A 291 -9.37 -14.67 -7.11
CA ASP A 291 -9.00 -13.81 -8.25
C ASP A 291 -7.58 -13.25 -7.99
N TYR A 292 -6.57 -14.09 -8.18
CA TYR A 292 -5.17 -13.80 -7.83
C TYR A 292 -4.59 -12.60 -8.58
N ASP A 293 -5.05 -12.34 -9.81
CA ASP A 293 -4.60 -11.20 -10.62
C ASP A 293 -5.27 -9.88 -10.20
N LYS A 294 -6.33 -9.96 -9.39
CA LYS A 294 -7.17 -8.83 -9.01
C LYS A 294 -7.08 -8.47 -7.53
N ARG A 295 -6.47 -9.34 -6.73
CA ARG A 295 -6.36 -9.16 -5.28
C ARG A 295 -4.96 -9.46 -4.77
N LEU A 296 -4.46 -8.61 -3.88
CA LEU A 296 -3.21 -8.86 -3.16
C LEU A 296 -3.23 -10.23 -2.46
N PRO A 297 -2.13 -11.00 -2.53
CA PRO A 297 -2.08 -12.36 -2.02
C PRO A 297 -2.36 -12.46 -0.51
N ASN A 298 -2.03 -11.43 0.23
CA ASN A 298 -2.03 -11.42 1.69
C ASN A 298 -3.28 -10.83 2.34
N ASN A 299 -4.18 -10.20 1.59
CA ASN A 299 -5.25 -9.37 2.16
C ASN A 299 -6.57 -10.11 2.32
N ALA A 300 -7.16 -10.06 3.54
CA ALA A 300 -8.53 -10.44 3.84
C ALA A 300 -9.20 -9.32 4.65
N SER A 301 -10.22 -8.69 4.09
CA SER A 301 -10.99 -7.62 4.73
C SER A 301 -12.43 -8.07 4.91
N PHE A 302 -12.90 -8.06 6.16
CA PHE A 302 -14.27 -8.44 6.52
C PHE A 302 -14.98 -7.34 7.29
N SER A 303 -16.20 -7.04 6.89
CA SER A 303 -17.10 -6.18 7.65
C SER A 303 -18.13 -7.03 8.39
N PHE A 304 -18.16 -6.95 9.72
CA PHE A 304 -19.03 -7.70 10.61
C PHE A 304 -20.22 -6.81 11.01
N ARG A 305 -21.44 -7.23 10.66
CA ARG A 305 -22.65 -6.49 11.04
C ARG A 305 -22.93 -6.59 12.53
N TYR A 306 -23.52 -5.49 13.06
CA TYR A 306 -24.06 -5.39 14.43
C TYR A 306 -23.04 -5.32 15.57
N ILE A 307 -21.75 -5.17 15.25
CA ILE A 307 -20.67 -5.02 16.23
C ILE A 307 -19.64 -4.00 15.75
N GLU A 308 -18.96 -3.39 16.72
CA GLU A 308 -17.90 -2.44 16.47
C GLU A 308 -16.56 -3.15 16.27
N GLY A 309 -15.82 -2.76 15.24
CA GLY A 309 -14.51 -3.34 14.90
C GLY A 309 -13.48 -3.15 16.01
N GLU A 310 -13.48 -2.02 16.71
CA GLU A 310 -12.59 -1.80 17.86
C GLU A 310 -12.78 -2.86 18.94
N SER A 311 -14.03 -3.26 19.24
CA SER A 311 -14.34 -4.31 20.21
C SER A 311 -13.82 -5.67 19.78
N ILE A 312 -13.85 -5.94 18.46
CA ILE A 312 -13.24 -7.16 17.89
C ILE A 312 -11.72 -7.08 18.03
N LEU A 313 -11.09 -5.96 17.65
CA LEU A 313 -9.64 -5.79 17.72
C LEU A 313 -9.08 -5.93 19.13
N TYR A 314 -9.69 -5.28 20.13
CA TYR A 314 -9.27 -5.41 21.52
C TYR A 314 -9.42 -6.87 22.03
N SER A 315 -10.50 -7.55 21.61
CA SER A 315 -10.71 -8.95 22.01
C SER A 315 -9.70 -9.88 21.34
N LEU A 316 -9.32 -9.63 20.07
CA LEU A 316 -8.29 -10.37 19.35
C LEU A 316 -6.90 -10.13 19.97
N ASP A 317 -6.56 -8.89 20.31
CA ASP A 317 -5.26 -8.57 20.97
C ASP A 317 -5.14 -9.28 22.32
N LEU A 318 -6.21 -9.32 23.12
CA LEU A 318 -6.26 -10.09 24.37
C LEU A 318 -6.07 -11.60 24.14
N ALA A 319 -6.49 -12.12 22.98
CA ALA A 319 -6.27 -13.50 22.58
C ALA A 319 -4.88 -13.70 21.90
N GLY A 320 -4.07 -12.67 21.80
CA GLY A 320 -2.73 -12.72 21.18
C GLY A 320 -2.74 -12.64 19.65
N VAL A 321 -3.84 -12.22 19.01
CA VAL A 321 -3.95 -12.05 17.56
C VAL A 321 -3.96 -10.57 17.20
N CYS A 322 -2.95 -10.11 16.47
CA CYS A 322 -2.79 -8.72 16.05
C CYS A 322 -3.36 -8.53 14.64
N ALA A 323 -4.44 -7.76 14.52
CA ALA A 323 -5.07 -7.36 13.26
C ALA A 323 -5.32 -5.85 13.26
N SER A 324 -5.90 -5.30 12.19
CA SER A 324 -6.14 -3.86 12.06
C SER A 324 -7.57 -3.56 11.59
N SER A 325 -8.11 -2.42 11.98
CA SER A 325 -9.24 -1.82 11.25
C SER A 325 -8.74 -1.32 9.89
N GLY A 326 -9.55 -1.39 8.85
CA GLY A 326 -9.15 -0.96 7.50
C GLY A 326 -8.53 0.44 7.47
N SER A 327 -8.94 1.32 8.36
CA SER A 327 -8.47 2.72 8.49
C SER A 327 -7.41 2.93 9.59
N ALA A 328 -6.45 2.03 9.75
CA ALA A 328 -5.39 2.12 10.77
C ALA A 328 -4.65 3.49 10.79
N CYS A 329 -4.60 4.20 9.68
CA CYS A 329 -3.99 5.54 9.58
C CYS A 329 -4.89 6.68 10.14
N SER A 330 -6.15 6.39 10.46
CA SER A 330 -7.11 7.31 11.08
C SER A 330 -7.57 6.81 12.47
N SER A 331 -6.75 5.99 13.14
CA SER A 331 -7.01 5.53 14.51
C SER A 331 -7.16 6.73 15.45
N GLY A 332 -8.40 7.13 15.71
CA GLY A 332 -8.80 8.36 16.43
C GLY A 332 -9.91 9.14 15.72
N SER A 333 -10.21 8.83 14.45
CA SER A 333 -11.38 9.36 13.74
C SER A 333 -12.56 8.41 13.94
N LEU A 334 -13.69 8.97 14.39
CA LEU A 334 -14.98 8.25 14.44
C LEU A 334 -15.58 8.05 13.03
N GLU A 335 -14.91 8.52 11.99
CA GLU A 335 -15.40 8.41 10.61
C GLU A 335 -15.06 7.03 10.01
N PRO A 336 -16.00 6.39 9.33
CA PRO A 336 -15.77 5.12 8.65
C PRO A 336 -14.76 5.29 7.50
N SER A 337 -14.10 4.20 7.11
CA SER A 337 -13.14 4.20 6.00
C SER A 337 -13.77 4.72 4.70
N ARG A 338 -13.11 5.67 4.05
CA ARG A 338 -13.50 6.18 2.73
C ARG A 338 -13.55 5.06 1.68
N THR A 339 -12.59 4.15 1.71
CA THR A 339 -12.53 2.99 0.81
C THR A 339 -13.78 2.14 0.96
N LEU A 340 -14.18 1.81 2.19
CA LEU A 340 -15.37 1.00 2.44
C LEU A 340 -16.66 1.70 1.99
N LEU A 341 -16.77 2.99 2.22
CA LEU A 341 -17.89 3.77 1.73
C LEU A 341 -17.92 3.83 0.20
N ALA A 342 -16.76 3.99 -0.44
CA ALA A 342 -16.65 4.06 -1.89
C ALA A 342 -17.08 2.76 -2.59
N ILE A 343 -16.83 1.60 -1.98
CA ILE A 343 -17.30 0.30 -2.49
C ILE A 343 -18.75 -0.05 -2.08
N GLY A 344 -19.46 0.88 -1.44
CA GLY A 344 -20.88 0.74 -1.10
C GLY A 344 -21.16 0.01 0.22
N VAL A 345 -20.18 -0.21 1.09
CA VAL A 345 -20.43 -0.78 2.44
C VAL A 345 -21.21 0.25 3.27
N PRO A 346 -22.38 -0.14 3.83
CA PRO A 346 -23.18 0.79 4.64
C PRO A 346 -22.39 1.30 5.86
N VAL A 347 -22.54 2.58 6.21
CA VAL A 347 -21.83 3.25 7.31
C VAL A 347 -21.82 2.42 8.60
N GLY A 348 -22.98 1.95 9.07
CA GLY A 348 -23.09 1.16 10.29
C GLY A 348 -22.40 -0.21 10.22
N THR A 349 -22.11 -0.71 9.02
CA THR A 349 -21.36 -1.96 8.80
C THR A 349 -19.86 -1.70 8.64
N ALA A 350 -19.51 -0.56 8.04
CA ALA A 350 -18.12 -0.17 7.82
C ALA A 350 -17.35 -0.02 9.15
N HIS A 351 -18.00 0.41 10.23
CA HIS A 351 -17.42 0.47 11.58
C HIS A 351 -17.03 -0.92 12.14
N GLY A 352 -17.68 -1.98 11.69
CA GLY A 352 -17.37 -3.37 12.07
C GLY A 352 -16.30 -4.04 11.21
N THR A 353 -15.49 -3.28 10.48
CA THR A 353 -14.52 -3.87 9.54
C THR A 353 -13.18 -4.16 10.19
N ILE A 354 -12.68 -5.37 9.94
CA ILE A 354 -11.35 -5.83 10.32
C ILE A 354 -10.60 -6.29 9.08
N ARG A 355 -9.36 -5.84 8.97
CA ARG A 355 -8.40 -6.29 7.96
C ARG A 355 -7.41 -7.25 8.60
N PHE A 356 -7.27 -8.42 8.01
CA PHE A 356 -6.23 -9.39 8.30
C PHE A 356 -5.28 -9.47 7.12
N THR A 357 -3.98 -9.35 7.39
CA THR A 357 -2.97 -9.46 6.33
C THR A 357 -1.85 -10.39 6.76
N PHE A 358 -1.62 -11.40 5.94
CA PHE A 358 -0.72 -12.51 6.21
C PHE A 358 0.69 -12.22 5.70
N GLY A 359 1.69 -12.84 6.31
CA GLY A 359 3.08 -12.79 5.88
C GLY A 359 3.71 -14.18 5.81
N LYS A 360 4.92 -14.22 5.27
CA LYS A 360 5.67 -15.48 5.07
C LYS A 360 6.02 -16.23 6.37
N SER A 361 5.94 -15.56 7.52
CA SER A 361 6.20 -16.16 8.83
C SER A 361 4.96 -16.77 9.48
N ASN A 362 3.76 -16.47 8.97
CA ASN A 362 2.55 -17.09 9.51
C ASN A 362 2.45 -18.56 9.11
N THR A 363 1.79 -19.35 9.97
CA THR A 363 1.58 -20.79 9.76
C THR A 363 0.09 -21.11 9.58
N VAL A 364 -0.21 -22.36 9.21
CA VAL A 364 -1.58 -22.87 9.13
C VAL A 364 -2.24 -22.87 10.51
N GLU A 365 -1.46 -23.18 11.54
CA GLU A 365 -1.88 -23.21 12.95
C GLU A 365 -2.24 -21.80 13.44
N ASP A 366 -1.47 -20.77 13.05
CA ASP A 366 -1.81 -19.37 13.32
C ASP A 366 -3.17 -18.99 12.73
N VAL A 367 -3.40 -19.39 11.48
CA VAL A 367 -4.66 -19.14 10.78
C VAL A 367 -5.84 -19.83 11.51
N ASP A 368 -5.69 -21.09 11.85
CA ASP A 368 -6.73 -21.87 12.50
C ASP A 368 -7.08 -21.32 13.88
N TYR A 369 -6.07 -20.97 14.67
CA TYR A 369 -6.26 -20.31 15.96
C TYR A 369 -6.95 -18.94 15.81
N ALA A 370 -6.50 -18.12 14.87
CA ALA A 370 -7.09 -16.80 14.65
C ALA A 370 -8.58 -16.91 14.26
N VAL A 371 -8.94 -17.89 13.42
CA VAL A 371 -10.35 -18.16 13.08
C VAL A 371 -11.15 -18.57 14.29
N GLU A 372 -10.66 -19.52 15.10
CA GLU A 372 -11.35 -19.99 16.31
C GLU A 372 -11.65 -18.83 17.26
N GLN A 373 -10.64 -17.99 17.54
CA GLN A 373 -10.80 -16.82 18.40
C GLN A 373 -11.79 -15.80 17.79
N LEU A 374 -11.67 -15.50 16.51
CA LEU A 374 -12.55 -14.55 15.83
C LEU A 374 -14.02 -15.00 15.89
N VAL A 375 -14.31 -16.27 15.60
CA VAL A 375 -15.67 -16.83 15.65
C VAL A 375 -16.26 -16.71 17.05
N ALA A 376 -15.51 -17.08 18.09
CA ALA A 376 -15.95 -16.98 19.48
C ALA A 376 -16.19 -15.52 19.91
N ILE A 377 -15.30 -14.60 19.51
CA ILE A 377 -15.40 -13.17 19.80
C ILE A 377 -16.63 -12.57 19.14
N VAL A 378 -16.84 -12.83 17.83
CA VAL A 378 -18.01 -12.32 17.09
C VAL A 378 -19.31 -12.82 17.70
N ALA A 379 -19.40 -14.10 18.02
CA ALA A 379 -20.59 -14.68 18.66
C ALA A 379 -20.89 -14.00 20.02
N ARG A 380 -19.88 -13.81 20.88
CA ARG A 380 -20.00 -13.15 22.17
C ARG A 380 -20.44 -11.68 22.03
N LEU A 381 -19.80 -10.91 21.15
CA LEU A 381 -20.11 -9.49 20.97
C LEU A 381 -21.50 -9.29 20.37
N ARG A 382 -21.92 -10.15 19.44
CA ARG A 382 -23.30 -10.12 18.90
C ARG A 382 -24.35 -10.46 19.95
N ALA A 383 -24.09 -11.40 20.84
CA ALA A 383 -25.00 -11.73 21.94
C ALA A 383 -25.26 -10.54 22.89
N MET A 384 -24.31 -9.59 22.94
CA MET A 384 -24.42 -8.36 23.74
C MET A 384 -25.01 -7.18 22.94
N SER A 385 -25.09 -7.30 21.63
CA SER A 385 -25.56 -6.21 20.76
C SER A 385 -27.10 -6.11 20.73
N PRO A 386 -27.69 -4.98 21.05
CA PRO A 386 -29.13 -4.79 20.94
C PRO A 386 -29.65 -4.81 19.50
N LEU A 387 -28.75 -4.66 18.53
CA LEU A 387 -29.07 -4.62 17.10
C LEU A 387 -29.08 -6.02 16.46
N TYR A 388 -28.48 -7.01 17.12
CA TYR A 388 -28.39 -8.38 16.59
C TYR A 388 -29.59 -9.20 17.04
N ARG A 389 -30.35 -9.70 16.07
CA ARG A 389 -31.40 -10.70 16.31
C ARG A 389 -30.99 -11.97 15.60
N PRO A 390 -30.68 -13.08 16.32
CA PRO A 390 -30.38 -14.35 15.68
C PRO A 390 -31.55 -14.72 14.77
N THR A 391 -31.28 -15.02 13.52
CA THR A 391 -32.28 -15.64 12.64
C THR A 391 -32.66 -16.97 13.29
N ALA A 392 -33.86 -17.03 13.81
CA ALA A 392 -34.39 -18.29 14.35
C ALA A 392 -34.36 -19.31 13.20
N ASN A 393 -33.53 -20.33 13.35
CA ASN A 393 -33.65 -21.54 12.52
C ASN A 393 -35.01 -22.15 12.79
N ILE A 394 -36.00 -21.71 12.03
CA ILE A 394 -37.28 -22.43 11.95
C ILE A 394 -36.96 -23.73 11.18
N LYS A 395 -36.47 -24.72 11.88
CA LYS A 395 -36.60 -26.09 11.44
C LYS A 395 -38.11 -26.36 11.40
N MET A 396 -38.71 -26.15 10.22
CA MET A 396 -40.01 -26.75 9.96
C MET A 396 -39.81 -28.26 10.02
N VAL A 397 -40.17 -28.84 11.15
CA VAL A 397 -40.43 -30.27 11.25
C VAL A 397 -41.65 -30.53 10.38
N LYS A 398 -41.44 -31.28 9.31
CA LYS A 398 -42.50 -32.03 8.63
C LYS A 398 -42.39 -33.46 9.05
#